data_afa82cecda401ce041b610bcc8a41ec8
#
_entry.id   afa82cecda401ce041b610bcc8a41ec8
#
_cell.length_a   1.000
_cell.length_b   1.000
_cell.length_c   1.000
_cell.angle_alpha   90.00
_cell.angle_beta   90.00
_cell.angle_gamma   90.00
#
_symmetry.space_group_name_H-M   'P 1'
#
loop_
_entity.id
_entity.type
_entity.pdbx_description
1 polymer ?
#
loop_
_entity_poly.entity_id
_entity_poly.type
_entity_poly.pdbx_seq_one_letter_code
_entity_poly.pdbx_strand_id
1 'polypeptide(L)'
;MTQEIIVETRPERIVEAGALCGGSATMWAMLLEHVVPDGRVIAIDLHDNIRTARTVDVFRRRVDFVQGSTVDSDVVARVSDMVEGHRTMVILDSRHGAPHVAAEIAAYAQMVSLGCYLIVQDGFVNGHPLEPEHGPGPYEAVLAFVAADDRFEVDRSRERMLFILNPGGFLRRR
;
A
#
# COMPACT_ATOMS: atom_id res chain seq x y z
N MET A 1 -2.08 8.55 -10.25
CA MET A 1 -0.71 8.03 -10.00
C MET A 1 -0.75 6.52 -9.77
N THR A 2 -1.39 6.01 -8.71
CA THR A 2 -1.39 4.56 -8.37
C THR A 2 -1.89 3.68 -9.52
N GLN A 3 -2.97 4.06 -10.21
CA GLN A 3 -3.44 3.30 -11.38
C GLN A 3 -2.42 3.22 -12.52
N GLU A 4 -1.65 4.29 -12.77
CA GLU A 4 -0.58 4.27 -13.78
C GLU A 4 0.51 3.28 -13.38
N ILE A 5 0.92 3.31 -12.10
CA ILE A 5 1.90 2.38 -11.55
C ILE A 5 1.42 0.92 -11.72
N ILE A 6 0.15 0.64 -11.43
CA ILE A 6 -0.44 -0.71 -11.60
C ILE A 6 -0.38 -1.13 -13.07
N VAL A 7 -0.75 -0.25 -14.01
CA VAL A 7 -0.73 -0.54 -15.45
C VAL A 7 0.70 -0.76 -15.95
N GLU A 8 1.65 0.04 -15.50
CA GLU A 8 3.06 -0.04 -15.91
C GLU A 8 3.77 -1.26 -15.32
N THR A 9 3.57 -1.52 -14.02
CA THR A 9 4.31 -2.57 -13.29
C THR A 9 3.64 -3.93 -13.34
N ARG A 10 2.32 -3.98 -13.66
CA ARG A 10 1.51 -5.20 -13.79
C ARG A 10 1.70 -6.18 -12.61
N PRO A 11 1.46 -5.76 -11.36
CA PRO A 11 1.63 -6.63 -10.22
C PRO A 11 0.57 -7.75 -10.24
N GLU A 12 0.96 -8.96 -9.91
CA GLU A 12 0.03 -10.09 -9.74
C GLU A 12 -0.67 -10.03 -8.38
N ARG A 13 -0.02 -9.39 -7.41
CA ARG A 13 -0.58 -9.15 -6.07
C ARG A 13 -0.43 -7.69 -5.69
N ILE A 14 -1.51 -7.12 -5.15
CA ILE A 14 -1.49 -5.82 -4.47
C ILE A 14 -1.85 -6.09 -3.02
N VAL A 15 -0.94 -5.76 -2.11
CA VAL A 15 -1.23 -5.77 -0.66
C VAL A 15 -1.65 -4.36 -0.27
N GLU A 16 -2.81 -4.20 0.35
CA GLU A 16 -3.32 -2.94 0.87
C GLU A 16 -3.50 -3.06 2.38
N ALA A 17 -2.67 -2.35 3.12
CA ALA A 17 -2.79 -2.20 4.57
C ALA A 17 -3.69 -0.99 4.87
N GLY A 18 -4.86 -1.24 5.46
CA GLY A 18 -5.90 -0.22 5.66
C GLY A 18 -6.99 -0.27 4.59
N ALA A 19 -7.86 -1.28 4.64
CA ALA A 19 -8.93 -1.45 3.64
C ALA A 19 -10.18 -0.61 3.93
N LEU A 20 -10.39 -0.18 5.19
CA LEU A 20 -11.57 0.54 5.66
C LEU A 20 -12.88 -0.10 5.16
N CYS A 21 -13.59 0.53 4.23
CA CYS A 21 -14.83 0.01 3.63
C CYS A 21 -14.58 -0.80 2.33
N GLY A 22 -13.35 -1.01 1.91
CA GLY A 22 -12.96 -1.79 0.74
C GLY A 22 -13.13 -1.07 -0.60
N GLY A 23 -13.25 0.28 -0.58
CA GLY A 23 -13.42 1.07 -1.80
C GLY A 23 -12.20 1.04 -2.71
N SER A 24 -11.04 1.34 -2.17
CA SER A 24 -9.73 1.30 -2.85
C SER A 24 -9.41 -0.12 -3.31
N ALA A 25 -9.55 -1.13 -2.45
CA ALA A 25 -9.36 -2.54 -2.81
C ALA A 25 -10.24 -2.96 -4.00
N THR A 26 -11.49 -2.48 -4.05
CA THR A 26 -12.39 -2.72 -5.19
C THR A 26 -11.84 -2.09 -6.46
N MET A 27 -11.36 -0.85 -6.38
CA MET A 27 -10.80 -0.13 -7.52
C MET A 27 -9.52 -0.82 -8.05
N TRP A 28 -8.64 -1.25 -7.16
CA TRP A 28 -7.44 -2.01 -7.56
C TRP A 28 -7.80 -3.34 -8.21
N ALA A 29 -8.78 -4.05 -7.67
CA ALA A 29 -9.30 -5.29 -8.24
C ALA A 29 -9.88 -5.09 -9.66
N MET A 30 -10.61 -4.00 -9.90
CA MET A 30 -11.11 -3.63 -11.23
C MET A 30 -9.97 -3.36 -12.22
N LEU A 31 -8.94 -2.65 -11.80
CA LEU A 31 -7.77 -2.41 -12.64
C LEU A 31 -7.03 -3.70 -12.97
N LEU A 32 -6.77 -4.54 -11.97
CA LEU A 32 -6.10 -5.83 -12.17
C LEU A 32 -6.88 -6.74 -13.13
N GLU A 33 -8.21 -6.71 -13.10
CA GLU A 33 -9.04 -7.51 -14.02
C GLU A 33 -8.74 -7.21 -15.49
N HIS A 34 -8.34 -5.97 -15.81
CA HIS A 34 -8.03 -5.54 -17.17
C HIS A 34 -6.55 -5.71 -17.55
N VAL A 35 -5.64 -5.69 -16.57
CA VAL A 35 -4.19 -5.66 -16.87
C VAL A 35 -3.46 -6.94 -16.49
N VAL A 36 -3.97 -7.71 -15.52
CA VAL A 36 -3.37 -8.97 -15.03
C VAL A 36 -4.47 -10.00 -14.83
N PRO A 37 -4.61 -11.01 -15.72
CA PRO A 37 -5.76 -11.96 -15.70
C PRO A 37 -6.02 -12.62 -14.36
N ASP A 38 -4.96 -13.04 -13.63
CA ASP A 38 -5.06 -13.71 -12.34
C ASP A 38 -4.64 -12.81 -11.16
N GLY A 39 -4.64 -11.49 -11.39
CA GLY A 39 -4.27 -10.50 -10.39
C GLY A 39 -5.27 -10.45 -9.23
N ARG A 40 -4.77 -10.35 -8.00
CA ARG A 40 -5.57 -10.28 -6.77
C ARG A 40 -5.11 -9.16 -5.85
N VAL A 41 -6.03 -8.69 -5.04
CA VAL A 41 -5.76 -7.74 -3.95
C VAL A 41 -5.86 -8.48 -2.62
N ILE A 42 -4.88 -8.32 -1.76
CA ILE A 42 -4.92 -8.72 -0.37
C ILE A 42 -5.18 -7.46 0.47
N ALA A 43 -6.40 -7.34 0.98
CA ALA A 43 -6.85 -6.17 1.73
C ALA A 43 -6.86 -6.49 3.23
N ILE A 44 -6.15 -5.69 4.03
CA ILE A 44 -5.96 -5.92 5.46
C ILE A 44 -6.64 -4.80 6.23
N ASP A 45 -7.43 -5.13 7.25
CA ASP A 45 -7.97 -4.14 8.18
C ASP A 45 -8.22 -4.76 9.56
N LEU A 46 -8.13 -3.95 10.60
CA LEU A 46 -8.43 -4.37 11.96
C LEU A 46 -9.91 -4.74 12.13
N HIS A 47 -10.78 -4.06 11.39
CA HIS A 47 -12.24 -4.21 11.46
C HIS A 47 -12.83 -4.68 10.13
N ASP A 48 -13.79 -5.62 10.20
CA ASP A 48 -14.52 -6.09 9.01
C ASP A 48 -15.65 -5.11 8.64
N ASN A 49 -15.28 -3.99 8.01
CA ASN A 49 -16.21 -2.95 7.55
C ASN A 49 -16.53 -3.06 6.05
N ILE A 50 -16.07 -4.10 5.36
CA ILE A 50 -16.17 -4.27 3.91
C ILE A 50 -17.51 -4.85 3.42
N ARG A 51 -18.56 -4.76 4.22
CA ARG A 51 -19.87 -5.34 3.90
C ARG A 51 -20.42 -4.88 2.54
N THR A 52 -20.32 -3.58 2.27
CA THR A 52 -20.77 -3.02 0.98
C THR A 52 -19.89 -3.47 -0.18
N ALA A 53 -18.56 -3.47 0.00
CA ALA A 53 -17.64 -3.93 -1.02
C ALA A 53 -17.90 -5.40 -1.43
N ARG A 54 -18.26 -6.26 -0.48
CA ARG A 54 -18.64 -7.65 -0.74
C ARG A 54 -19.89 -7.83 -1.64
N THR A 55 -20.70 -6.79 -1.86
CA THR A 55 -21.80 -6.85 -2.83
C THR A 55 -21.32 -6.69 -4.26
N VAL A 56 -20.12 -6.14 -4.46
CA VAL A 56 -19.53 -5.92 -5.78
C VAL A 56 -18.87 -7.22 -6.28
N ASP A 57 -19.21 -7.61 -7.51
CA ASP A 57 -18.77 -8.91 -8.04
C ASP A 57 -17.25 -9.02 -8.18
N VAL A 58 -16.58 -8.00 -8.71
CA VAL A 58 -15.12 -8.00 -8.85
C VAL A 58 -14.41 -8.08 -7.49
N PHE A 59 -14.97 -7.47 -6.44
CA PHE A 59 -14.43 -7.61 -5.09
C PHE A 59 -14.44 -9.07 -4.63
N ARG A 60 -15.61 -9.75 -4.74
CA ARG A 60 -15.73 -11.17 -4.35
C ARG A 60 -14.77 -12.09 -5.10
N ARG A 61 -14.52 -11.80 -6.37
CA ARG A 61 -13.65 -12.65 -7.20
C ARG A 61 -12.17 -12.40 -6.99
N ARG A 62 -11.77 -11.17 -6.65
CA ARG A 62 -10.38 -10.73 -6.74
C ARG A 62 -9.80 -10.14 -5.45
N VAL A 63 -10.60 -10.01 -4.40
CA VAL A 63 -10.09 -9.46 -3.13
C VAL A 63 -10.14 -10.52 -2.04
N ASP A 64 -9.01 -10.79 -1.45
CA ASP A 64 -8.86 -11.59 -0.25
C ASP A 64 -8.75 -10.65 0.95
N PHE A 65 -9.72 -10.71 1.85
CA PHE A 65 -9.72 -9.90 3.05
C PHE A 65 -9.07 -10.62 4.22
N VAL A 66 -8.12 -9.98 4.86
CA VAL A 66 -7.42 -10.44 6.05
C VAL A 66 -7.76 -9.52 7.21
N GLN A 67 -8.55 -10.01 8.16
CA GLN A 67 -8.85 -9.25 9.36
C GLN A 67 -7.72 -9.38 10.38
N GLY A 68 -7.23 -8.25 10.88
CA GLY A 68 -6.22 -8.14 11.92
C GLY A 68 -5.40 -6.87 11.83
N SER A 69 -4.51 -6.68 12.79
CA SER A 69 -3.58 -5.55 12.76
C SER A 69 -2.52 -5.78 11.68
N THR A 70 -2.23 -4.75 10.90
CA THR A 70 -1.24 -4.78 9.83
C THR A 70 0.19 -5.08 10.30
N VAL A 71 0.46 -4.88 11.58
CA VAL A 71 1.77 -5.14 12.21
C VAL A 71 1.80 -6.40 13.08
N ASP A 72 0.69 -7.14 13.13
CA ASP A 72 0.63 -8.43 13.83
C ASP A 72 1.43 -9.49 13.06
N SER A 73 2.30 -10.22 13.75
CA SER A 73 3.19 -11.21 13.15
C SER A 73 2.43 -12.30 12.37
N ASP A 74 1.28 -12.76 12.89
CA ASP A 74 0.50 -13.80 12.27
C ASP A 74 -0.20 -13.29 10.99
N VAL A 75 -0.64 -12.03 11.00
CA VAL A 75 -1.19 -11.36 9.82
C VAL A 75 -0.11 -11.17 8.76
N VAL A 76 1.06 -10.66 9.16
CA VAL A 76 2.20 -10.46 8.25
C VAL A 76 2.66 -11.79 7.64
N ALA A 77 2.79 -12.86 8.43
CA ALA A 77 3.16 -14.19 7.95
C ALA A 77 2.14 -14.71 6.93
N ARG A 78 0.84 -14.62 7.26
CA ARG A 78 -0.23 -15.03 6.35
C ARG A 78 -0.20 -14.28 5.02
N VAL A 79 0.01 -12.95 5.07
CA VAL A 79 0.11 -12.14 3.85
C VAL A 79 1.35 -12.50 3.05
N SER A 80 2.47 -12.76 3.72
CA SER A 80 3.71 -13.22 3.08
C SER A 80 3.48 -14.52 2.28
N ASP A 81 2.78 -15.49 2.87
CA ASP A 81 2.44 -16.74 2.19
C ASP A 81 1.54 -16.51 0.96
N MET A 82 0.60 -15.54 1.05
CA MET A 82 -0.32 -15.23 -0.06
C MET A 82 0.35 -14.53 -1.24
N VAL A 83 1.50 -13.91 -1.03
CA VAL A 83 2.25 -13.21 -2.10
C VAL A 83 3.48 -13.97 -2.58
N GLU A 84 3.82 -15.09 -1.94
CA GLU A 84 4.99 -15.89 -2.29
C GLU A 84 4.97 -16.32 -3.77
N GLY A 85 6.07 -16.11 -4.47
CA GLY A 85 6.20 -16.44 -5.88
C GLY A 85 5.47 -15.51 -6.86
N HIS A 86 4.80 -14.45 -6.36
CA HIS A 86 4.05 -13.50 -7.18
C HIS A 86 4.72 -12.12 -7.26
N ARG A 87 4.58 -11.48 -8.42
CA ARG A 87 4.97 -10.08 -8.58
C ARG A 87 4.07 -9.18 -7.74
N THR A 88 4.63 -8.56 -6.70
CA THR A 88 3.86 -7.89 -5.65
C THR A 88 4.17 -6.40 -5.56
N MET A 89 3.13 -5.61 -5.36
CA MET A 89 3.14 -4.20 -4.99
C MET A 89 2.45 -4.04 -3.63
N VAL A 90 2.88 -3.07 -2.83
CA VAL A 90 2.31 -2.82 -1.49
C VAL A 90 1.84 -1.37 -1.37
N ILE A 91 0.70 -1.16 -0.73
CA ILE A 91 0.12 0.15 -0.40
C ILE A 91 -0.12 0.17 1.12
N LEU A 92 0.46 1.13 1.81
CA LEU A 92 0.27 1.36 3.24
C LEU A 92 -0.62 2.58 3.44
N ASP A 93 -1.82 2.37 3.97
CA ASP A 93 -2.89 3.35 4.15
C ASP A 93 -3.69 3.06 5.42
N SER A 94 -3.02 2.68 6.50
CA SER A 94 -3.70 2.31 7.74
C SER A 94 -3.64 3.45 8.78
N ARG A 95 -2.71 3.40 9.71
CA ARG A 95 -2.53 4.39 10.77
C ARG A 95 -1.33 5.27 10.47
N HIS A 96 -1.52 6.60 10.48
CA HIS A 96 -0.55 7.57 9.95
C HIS A 96 0.48 8.08 10.97
N GLY A 97 0.63 7.47 12.14
CA GLY A 97 1.73 7.81 13.06
C GLY A 97 3.05 7.16 12.62
N ALA A 98 4.15 7.94 12.60
CA ALA A 98 5.44 7.46 12.11
C ALA A 98 5.93 6.12 12.70
N PRO A 99 5.77 5.82 14.01
CA PRO A 99 6.19 4.52 14.54
C PRO A 99 5.41 3.34 13.95
N HIS A 100 4.11 3.51 13.67
CA HIS A 100 3.30 2.46 13.07
C HIS A 100 3.65 2.26 11.60
N VAL A 101 3.77 3.35 10.84
CA VAL A 101 4.17 3.30 9.42
C VAL A 101 5.56 2.67 9.27
N ALA A 102 6.51 2.99 10.16
CA ALA A 102 7.83 2.38 10.15
C ALA A 102 7.76 0.86 10.40
N ALA A 103 6.89 0.40 11.30
CA ALA A 103 6.67 -1.01 11.56
C ALA A 103 6.04 -1.72 10.33
N GLU A 104 5.07 -1.09 9.66
CA GLU A 104 4.50 -1.61 8.41
C GLU A 104 5.54 -1.67 7.30
N ILE A 105 6.33 -0.62 7.09
CA ILE A 105 7.42 -0.63 6.10
C ILE A 105 8.37 -1.80 6.38
N ALA A 106 8.80 -1.99 7.63
CA ALA A 106 9.69 -3.09 8.00
C ALA A 106 9.09 -4.49 7.71
N ALA A 107 7.76 -4.63 7.92
CA ALA A 107 7.06 -5.88 7.67
C ALA A 107 6.87 -6.17 6.17
N TYR A 108 6.49 -5.16 5.38
CA TYR A 108 5.99 -5.36 4.02
C TYR A 108 6.97 -5.00 2.90
N ALA A 109 8.00 -4.18 3.14
CA ALA A 109 8.95 -3.77 2.09
C ALA A 109 9.63 -4.97 1.41
N GLN A 110 9.91 -6.02 2.16
CA GLN A 110 10.52 -7.26 1.63
C GLN A 110 9.64 -8.00 0.62
N MET A 111 8.31 -7.82 0.69
CA MET A 111 7.33 -8.46 -0.20
C MET A 111 7.24 -7.76 -1.56
N VAL A 112 7.68 -6.50 -1.65
CA VAL A 112 7.62 -5.72 -2.91
C VAL A 112 8.59 -6.33 -3.92
N SER A 113 8.14 -6.63 -5.12
CA SER A 113 8.98 -7.18 -6.19
C SER A 113 9.85 -6.11 -6.85
N LEU A 114 10.99 -6.54 -7.40
CA LEU A 114 11.91 -5.66 -8.15
C LEU A 114 11.15 -4.89 -9.25
N GLY A 115 11.34 -3.57 -9.29
CA GLY A 115 10.66 -2.67 -10.20
C GLY A 115 9.20 -2.35 -9.85
N CYS A 116 8.63 -2.98 -8.80
CA CYS A 116 7.34 -2.59 -8.21
C CYS A 116 7.51 -1.50 -7.15
N TYR A 117 6.40 -1.11 -6.52
CA TYR A 117 6.37 -0.01 -5.57
C TYR A 117 5.88 -0.43 -4.20
N LEU A 118 6.47 0.18 -3.18
CA LEU A 118 5.89 0.40 -1.88
C LEU A 118 5.30 1.81 -1.89
N ILE A 119 3.98 1.94 -1.81
CA ILE A 119 3.31 3.24 -1.75
C ILE A 119 2.90 3.50 -0.31
N VAL A 120 3.37 4.59 0.26
CA VAL A 120 3.00 5.05 1.61
C VAL A 120 2.09 6.25 1.46
N GLN A 121 0.85 6.12 1.93
CA GLN A 121 -0.18 7.15 1.79
C GLN A 121 -0.05 8.23 2.87
N ASP A 122 -0.76 9.34 2.63
CA ASP A 122 -0.97 10.44 3.57
C ASP A 122 0.30 11.10 4.15
N GLY A 123 1.37 11.12 3.36
CA GLY A 123 2.58 11.84 3.69
C GLY A 123 2.40 13.37 3.83
N PHE A 124 1.23 13.91 3.49
CA PHE A 124 0.93 15.34 3.56
C PHE A 124 0.74 15.87 4.99
N VAL A 125 0.52 15.00 5.99
CA VAL A 125 0.35 15.40 7.39
C VAL A 125 1.64 15.91 8.02
N ASN A 126 1.57 16.48 9.22
CA ASN A 126 2.69 17.05 9.96
C ASN A 126 3.37 18.21 9.23
N GLY A 127 2.59 19.06 8.52
CA GLY A 127 3.11 20.24 7.82
C GLY A 127 3.69 19.97 6.43
N HIS A 128 3.36 18.84 5.78
CA HIS A 128 3.79 18.45 4.44
C HIS A 128 2.68 18.49 3.34
N PRO A 129 1.91 19.54 3.14
CA PRO A 129 1.91 20.85 3.81
C PRO A 129 0.77 21.04 4.81
N LEU A 130 0.00 20.02 5.16
CA LEU A 130 -1.20 20.10 6.00
C LEU A 130 -0.95 19.56 7.42
N GLU A 131 -1.90 19.83 8.32
CA GLU A 131 -1.95 19.28 9.67
C GLU A 131 -0.65 19.39 10.47
N PRO A 132 -0.10 20.61 10.66
CA PRO A 132 1.21 20.77 11.32
C PRO A 132 1.24 20.27 12.76
N GLU A 133 0.08 20.09 13.39
CA GLU A 133 -0.08 19.58 14.77
C GLU A 133 -0.22 18.05 14.82
N HIS A 134 -0.17 17.35 13.68
CA HIS A 134 -0.33 15.88 13.64
C HIS A 134 0.80 15.16 14.40
N GLY A 135 1.98 15.74 14.39
CA GLY A 135 3.22 15.08 14.83
C GLY A 135 3.80 14.17 13.74
N PRO A 136 4.96 13.53 14.01
CA PRO A 136 5.65 12.73 13.00
C PRO A 136 4.75 11.66 12.38
N GLY A 137 4.70 11.63 11.05
CA GLY A 137 3.79 10.82 10.25
C GLY A 137 4.47 9.97 9.17
N PRO A 138 3.72 9.62 8.11
CA PRO A 138 4.23 8.76 7.05
C PRO A 138 5.45 9.33 6.35
N TYR A 139 5.52 10.66 6.14
CA TYR A 139 6.67 11.30 5.48
C TYR A 139 7.97 11.08 6.25
N GLU A 140 7.98 11.27 7.57
CA GLU A 140 9.16 11.07 8.41
C GLU A 140 9.57 9.58 8.46
N ALA A 141 8.60 8.65 8.49
CA ALA A 141 8.89 7.23 8.42
C ALA A 141 9.55 6.84 7.09
N VAL A 142 9.06 7.38 5.98
CA VAL A 142 9.66 7.18 4.65
C VAL A 142 11.07 7.73 4.58
N LEU A 143 11.31 8.96 5.05
CA LEU A 143 12.65 9.55 5.05
C LEU A 143 13.66 8.70 5.84
N ALA A 144 13.26 8.23 7.02
CA ALA A 144 14.11 7.36 7.82
C ALA A 144 14.40 6.03 7.11
N PHE A 145 13.39 5.45 6.47
CA PHE A 145 13.53 4.19 5.74
C PHE A 145 14.48 4.30 4.56
N VAL A 146 14.30 5.27 3.67
CA VAL A 146 15.15 5.41 2.47
C VAL A 146 16.58 5.83 2.79
N ALA A 147 16.81 6.43 3.96
CA ALA A 147 18.16 6.71 4.44
C ALA A 147 18.89 5.46 4.92
N ALA A 148 18.16 4.40 5.30
CA ALA A 148 18.70 3.15 5.84
C ALA A 148 18.67 1.98 4.85
N ASP A 149 17.87 2.04 3.79
CA ASP A 149 17.66 0.94 2.84
C ASP A 149 17.83 1.42 1.39
N ASP A 150 18.93 1.08 0.76
CA ASP A 150 19.29 1.48 -0.60
C ASP A 150 18.58 0.66 -1.69
N ARG A 151 17.82 -0.37 -1.31
CA ARG A 151 16.99 -1.15 -2.25
C ARG A 151 15.81 -0.38 -2.79
N PHE A 152 15.46 0.75 -2.18
CA PHE A 152 14.34 1.59 -2.58
C PHE A 152 14.81 3.01 -2.94
N GLU A 153 14.14 3.60 -3.91
CA GLU A 153 14.30 5.00 -4.27
C GLU A 153 12.95 5.71 -4.28
N VAL A 154 12.94 6.99 -3.89
CA VAL A 154 11.74 7.83 -4.05
C VAL A 154 11.58 8.22 -5.51
N ASP A 155 10.51 7.76 -6.13
CA ASP A 155 10.16 8.16 -7.51
C ASP A 155 9.41 9.49 -7.52
N ARG A 156 10.17 10.59 -7.54
CA ARG A 156 9.63 11.96 -7.61
C ARG A 156 8.86 12.25 -8.89
N SER A 157 9.03 11.46 -9.94
CA SER A 157 8.26 11.62 -11.18
C SER A 157 6.76 11.36 -11.00
N ARG A 158 6.37 10.70 -9.91
CA ARG A 158 4.97 10.47 -9.53
C ARG A 158 4.33 11.66 -8.82
N GLU A 159 5.11 12.64 -8.39
CA GLU A 159 4.64 13.84 -7.69
C GLU A 159 4.32 14.99 -8.67
N ARG A 160 3.50 14.71 -9.69
CA ARG A 160 3.25 15.64 -10.81
C ARG A 160 2.11 16.63 -10.59
N MET A 161 1.34 16.47 -9.52
CA MET A 161 0.21 17.36 -9.23
C MET A 161 0.65 18.53 -8.35
N LEU A 162 -0.05 19.66 -8.45
CA LEU A 162 0.21 20.85 -7.63
C LEU A 162 0.12 20.53 -6.12
N PHE A 163 -0.78 19.64 -5.75
CA PHE A 163 -0.89 19.08 -4.42
C PHE A 163 -0.92 17.55 -4.53
N ILE A 164 -0.11 16.88 -3.75
CA ILE A 164 -0.07 15.41 -3.70
C ILE A 164 -0.30 14.93 -2.27
N LEU A 165 -1.12 13.89 -2.12
CA LEU A 165 -1.40 13.30 -0.81
C LEU A 165 -0.21 12.50 -0.25
N ASN A 166 0.65 12.00 -1.13
CA ASN A 166 1.75 11.09 -0.78
C ASN A 166 3.13 11.68 -1.11
N PRO A 167 3.52 12.86 -0.58
CA PRO A 167 4.85 13.40 -0.83
C PRO A 167 5.90 12.44 -0.28
N GLY A 168 6.88 12.09 -1.11
CA GLY A 168 7.90 11.08 -0.77
C GLY A 168 7.43 9.62 -0.78
N GLY A 169 6.12 9.36 -0.82
CA GLY A 169 5.53 8.04 -0.56
C GLY A 169 5.53 7.05 -1.75
N PHE A 170 6.10 7.39 -2.90
CA PHE A 170 6.21 6.49 -4.04
C PHE A 170 7.60 5.85 -4.08
N LEU A 171 7.77 4.73 -3.40
CA LEU A 171 9.07 4.05 -3.26
C LEU A 171 9.18 2.91 -4.28
N ARG A 172 10.05 3.06 -5.26
CA ARG A 172 10.32 2.03 -6.26
C ARG A 172 11.42 1.10 -5.76
N ARG A 173 11.19 -0.22 -5.83
CA ARG A 173 12.23 -1.21 -5.52
C ARG A 173 13.18 -1.36 -6.72
N ARG A 174 14.47 -1.17 -6.44
CA ARG A 174 15.58 -1.33 -7.40
C ARG A 174 15.99 -2.78 -7.57
#